data_39e0deee046f27ba57e004c963625f9f
#
_entry.id   39e0deee046f27ba57e004c963625f9f
#
_cell.length_a   1.000
_cell.length_b   1.000
_cell.length_c   1.000
_cell.angle_alpha   90.00
_cell.angle_beta   90.00
_cell.angle_gamma   90.00
#
_symmetry.space_group_name_H-M   'P 1'
#
loop_
_entity.id
_entity.type
_entity.pdbx_description
1 polymer ?
#
loop_
_entity_poly.entity_id
_entity_poly.type
_entity_poly.pdbx_seq_one_letter_code
_entity_poly.pdbx_strand_id
1 'polypeptide(L)'
;DIYIATLAGLVHDIGRFNQLKFYGTFKDSESIDHGDEGYRVLCDFIDNFTADKEIQNIVLLATKYHNKFKIGNVDDRTKMFCKIVRDADKLDIIETQINEVNSENIVIKDELLKSIYKKEICKNDYCETEEDAVLRMISWIFDLNFAYSYKYLKDNKIIERKFNVLKRTQDKQKLAELEEFVYREIEEMNLC
;
A
#
# COMPACT_ATOMS: atom_id res chain seq x y z
N ASP A 1 12.85 -10.41 16.30
CA ASP A 1 11.76 -9.79 15.52
C ASP A 1 12.25 -9.14 14.22
N ILE A 2 13.46 -8.51 14.19
CA ILE A 2 14.03 -7.94 12.95
C ILE A 2 14.16 -9.02 11.86
N TYR A 3 14.69 -10.20 12.18
CA TYR A 3 14.81 -11.31 11.24
C TYR A 3 13.46 -11.69 10.61
N ILE A 4 12.39 -11.79 11.42
CA ILE A 4 11.05 -12.16 10.95
C ILE A 4 10.51 -11.07 10.00
N ALA A 5 10.61 -9.80 10.38
CA ALA A 5 10.16 -8.70 9.55
C ALA A 5 10.93 -8.63 8.22
N THR A 6 12.26 -8.81 8.27
CA THR A 6 13.11 -8.81 7.08
C THR A 6 12.77 -9.98 6.16
N LEU A 7 12.60 -11.20 6.69
CA LEU A 7 12.24 -12.37 5.91
C LEU A 7 10.86 -12.19 5.27
N ALA A 8 9.85 -11.77 6.06
CA ALA A 8 8.51 -11.54 5.55
C ALA A 8 8.48 -10.45 4.46
N GLY A 9 9.21 -9.35 4.66
CA GLY A 9 9.36 -8.30 3.64
C GLY A 9 10.07 -8.79 2.37
N LEU A 10 11.09 -9.65 2.50
CA LEU A 10 11.81 -10.19 1.34
C LEU A 10 10.93 -11.09 0.46
N VAL A 11 10.03 -11.87 1.05
CA VAL A 11 9.28 -12.89 0.33
C VAL A 11 7.83 -12.53 0.03
N HIS A 12 7.32 -11.38 0.51
CA HIS A 12 5.89 -11.04 0.43
C HIS A 12 5.34 -11.10 -0.99
N ASP A 13 6.12 -10.69 -1.97
CA ASP A 13 5.73 -10.60 -3.39
C ASP A 13 6.16 -11.82 -4.23
N ILE A 14 6.58 -12.94 -3.61
CA ILE A 14 7.05 -14.12 -4.33
C ILE A 14 6.00 -14.67 -5.31
N GLY A 15 4.72 -14.48 -5.03
CA GLY A 15 3.62 -14.89 -5.91
C GLY A 15 3.58 -14.12 -7.25
N ARG A 16 4.18 -12.94 -7.32
CA ARG A 16 4.29 -12.13 -8.53
C ARG A 16 5.06 -12.83 -9.65
N PHE A 17 6.04 -13.68 -9.31
CA PHE A 17 6.78 -14.45 -10.32
C PHE A 17 5.87 -15.41 -11.10
N ASN A 18 5.00 -16.14 -10.41
CA ASN A 18 4.03 -17.01 -11.06
C ASN A 18 2.93 -16.22 -11.77
N GLN A 19 2.47 -15.13 -11.16
CA GLN A 19 1.51 -14.23 -11.78
C GLN A 19 2.01 -13.72 -13.14
N LEU A 20 3.22 -13.18 -13.19
CA LEU A 20 3.82 -12.72 -14.45
C LEU A 20 4.05 -13.87 -15.43
N LYS A 21 4.60 -15.00 -14.95
CA LYS A 21 4.96 -16.15 -15.80
C LYS A 21 3.74 -16.76 -16.49
N PHE A 22 2.62 -16.91 -15.79
CA PHE A 22 1.45 -17.64 -16.31
C PHE A 22 0.38 -16.72 -16.91
N TYR A 23 0.33 -15.45 -16.50
CA TYR A 23 -0.73 -14.52 -16.92
C TYR A 23 -0.21 -13.28 -17.64
N GLY A 24 1.10 -13.00 -17.61
CA GLY A 24 1.71 -11.86 -18.32
C GLY A 24 1.37 -10.49 -17.74
N THR A 25 0.78 -10.43 -16.55
CA THR A 25 0.35 -9.19 -15.88
C THR A 25 0.62 -9.24 -14.38
N PHE A 26 0.72 -8.08 -13.75
CA PHE A 26 0.78 -7.91 -12.29
C PHE A 26 -0.57 -7.48 -11.69
N LYS A 27 -1.66 -7.43 -12.48
CA LYS A 27 -2.98 -7.03 -12.01
C LYS A 27 -3.74 -8.25 -11.47
N ASP A 28 -4.01 -8.27 -10.17
CA ASP A 28 -4.75 -9.34 -9.52
C ASP A 28 -6.15 -9.52 -10.11
N SER A 29 -6.81 -8.43 -10.52
CA SER A 29 -8.14 -8.46 -11.16
C SER A 29 -8.15 -9.11 -12.55
N GLU A 30 -7.01 -9.24 -13.20
CA GLU A 30 -6.86 -9.83 -14.53
C GLU A 30 -6.19 -11.22 -14.48
N SER A 31 -5.85 -11.72 -13.28
CA SER A 31 -5.07 -12.94 -13.10
C SER A 31 -5.44 -13.69 -11.81
N ILE A 32 -4.48 -13.82 -10.90
CA ILE A 32 -4.60 -14.45 -9.58
C ILE A 32 -4.23 -13.44 -8.50
N ASP A 33 -4.73 -13.67 -7.30
CA ASP A 33 -4.28 -12.94 -6.13
C ASP A 33 -2.84 -13.35 -5.77
N HIS A 34 -1.91 -12.40 -5.87
CA HIS A 34 -0.48 -12.70 -5.68
C HIS A 34 -0.11 -13.00 -4.22
N GLY A 35 -0.88 -12.50 -3.24
CA GLY A 35 -0.67 -12.84 -1.83
C GLY A 35 -1.06 -14.30 -1.54
N ASP A 36 -2.19 -14.77 -2.06
CA ASP A 36 -2.59 -16.19 -1.94
C ASP A 36 -1.63 -17.10 -2.70
N GLU A 37 -1.18 -16.71 -3.88
CA GLU A 37 -0.18 -17.47 -4.64
C GLU A 37 1.18 -17.47 -3.94
N GLY A 38 1.61 -16.36 -3.36
CA GLY A 38 2.82 -16.27 -2.55
C GLY A 38 2.77 -17.20 -1.35
N TYR A 39 1.65 -17.23 -0.63
CA TYR A 39 1.43 -18.19 0.45
C TYR A 39 1.58 -19.63 -0.04
N ARG A 40 0.93 -19.99 -1.15
CA ARG A 40 1.00 -21.33 -1.73
C ARG A 40 2.44 -21.74 -2.10
N VAL A 41 3.16 -20.86 -2.78
CA VAL A 41 4.54 -21.10 -3.17
C VAL A 41 5.43 -21.26 -1.94
N LEU A 42 5.30 -20.39 -0.93
CA LEU A 42 6.13 -20.46 0.27
C LEU A 42 5.88 -21.72 1.10
N CYS A 43 4.67 -22.28 1.11
CA CYS A 43 4.41 -23.53 1.82
C CYS A 43 5.38 -24.66 1.41
N ASP A 44 5.84 -24.67 0.16
CA ASP A 44 6.78 -25.68 -0.35
C ASP A 44 8.25 -25.37 -0.01
N PHE A 45 8.59 -24.13 0.35
CA PHE A 45 9.97 -23.66 0.49
C PHE A 45 10.33 -23.07 1.84
N ILE A 46 9.36 -22.81 2.71
CA ILE A 46 9.57 -22.06 3.96
C ILE A 46 10.57 -22.75 4.90
N ASP A 47 10.66 -24.08 4.88
CA ASP A 47 11.63 -24.85 5.67
C ASP A 47 13.08 -24.52 5.31
N ASN A 48 13.35 -23.98 4.12
CA ASN A 48 14.70 -23.57 3.71
C ASN A 48 15.15 -22.26 4.40
N PHE A 49 14.22 -21.48 4.93
CA PHE A 49 14.50 -20.20 5.59
C PHE A 49 14.55 -20.34 7.11
N THR A 50 13.70 -21.18 7.68
CA THR A 50 13.65 -21.40 9.13
C THR A 50 12.97 -22.72 9.47
N ALA A 51 13.48 -23.40 10.51
CA ALA A 51 12.86 -24.59 11.07
C ALA A 51 11.80 -24.27 12.15
N ASP A 52 11.76 -23.02 12.62
CA ASP A 52 10.81 -22.55 13.64
C ASP A 52 9.41 -22.41 13.06
N LYS A 53 8.49 -23.26 13.51
CA LYS A 53 7.11 -23.31 13.00
C LYS A 53 6.29 -22.06 13.31
N GLU A 54 6.59 -21.35 14.40
CA GLU A 54 5.95 -20.07 14.69
C GLU A 54 6.39 -19.00 13.66
N ILE A 55 7.69 -18.91 13.40
CA ILE A 55 8.23 -17.98 12.41
C ILE A 55 7.70 -18.30 11.01
N GLN A 56 7.66 -19.59 10.64
CA GLN A 56 7.06 -20.02 9.36
C GLN A 56 5.63 -19.52 9.22
N ASN A 57 4.80 -19.77 10.25
CA ASN A 57 3.40 -19.34 10.24
C ASN A 57 3.25 -17.83 10.08
N ILE A 58 4.05 -17.04 10.81
CA ILE A 58 4.04 -15.58 10.71
C ILE A 58 4.38 -15.12 9.29
N VAL A 59 5.48 -15.64 8.71
CA VAL A 59 5.94 -15.24 7.36
C VAL A 59 4.91 -15.63 6.30
N LEU A 60 4.36 -16.83 6.35
CA LEU A 60 3.32 -17.30 5.45
C LEU A 60 2.08 -16.41 5.50
N LEU A 61 1.60 -16.09 6.70
CA LEU A 61 0.39 -15.27 6.86
C LEU A 61 0.64 -13.80 6.55
N ALA A 62 1.82 -13.26 6.84
CA ALA A 62 2.20 -11.92 6.43
C ALA A 62 2.21 -11.80 4.89
N THR A 63 2.78 -12.78 4.19
CA THR A 63 2.73 -12.87 2.72
C THR A 63 1.29 -12.96 2.21
N LYS A 64 0.46 -13.81 2.83
CA LYS A 64 -0.94 -13.99 2.41
C LYS A 64 -1.77 -12.70 2.53
N TYR A 65 -1.56 -11.94 3.60
CA TYR A 65 -2.45 -10.84 3.97
C TYR A 65 -1.92 -9.44 3.62
N HIS A 66 -0.72 -9.31 3.00
CA HIS A 66 -0.16 -8.00 2.71
C HIS A 66 -1.01 -7.19 1.73
N ASN A 67 -1.58 -7.84 0.70
CA ASN A 67 -2.40 -7.21 -0.33
C ASN A 67 -3.91 -7.24 -0.06
N LYS A 68 -4.36 -7.93 1.00
CA LYS A 68 -5.81 -8.06 1.31
C LYS A 68 -6.36 -6.79 1.94
N PHE A 69 -7.66 -6.56 1.73
CA PHE A 69 -8.36 -5.45 2.38
C PHE A 69 -8.40 -5.58 3.91
N LYS A 70 -8.48 -6.82 4.42
CA LYS A 70 -8.46 -7.12 5.86
C LYS A 70 -7.53 -8.28 6.16
N ILE A 71 -6.80 -8.18 7.28
CA ILE A 71 -6.08 -9.30 7.87
C ILE A 71 -7.13 -10.25 8.47
N GLY A 72 -6.99 -11.54 8.18
CA GLY A 72 -7.88 -12.57 8.74
C GLY A 72 -7.74 -12.73 10.26
N ASN A 73 -8.43 -13.74 10.79
CA ASN A 73 -8.32 -14.06 12.21
C ASN A 73 -6.97 -14.76 12.49
N VAL A 74 -6.04 -14.03 13.08
CA VAL A 74 -4.70 -14.46 13.46
C VAL A 74 -4.38 -13.94 14.86
N ASP A 75 -3.38 -14.51 15.54
CA ASP A 75 -2.90 -14.03 16.82
C ASP A 75 -2.27 -12.62 16.70
N ASP A 76 -2.13 -11.92 17.83
CA ASP A 76 -1.68 -10.54 17.85
C ASP A 76 -0.24 -10.36 17.34
N ARG A 77 0.65 -11.35 17.58
CA ARG A 77 2.02 -11.30 17.09
C ARG A 77 2.05 -11.43 15.58
N THR A 78 1.38 -12.41 15.01
CA THR A 78 1.23 -12.57 13.57
C THR A 78 0.60 -11.33 12.93
N LYS A 79 -0.44 -10.78 13.55
CA LYS A 79 -1.11 -9.56 13.08
C LYS A 79 -0.16 -8.36 13.01
N MET A 80 0.73 -8.22 14.00
CA MET A 80 1.74 -7.17 14.01
C MET A 80 2.66 -7.29 12.78
N PHE A 81 3.16 -8.48 12.46
CA PHE A 81 4.02 -8.67 11.29
C PHE A 81 3.27 -8.47 9.96
N CYS A 82 2.01 -8.90 9.88
CA CYS A 82 1.15 -8.58 8.72
C CYS A 82 1.07 -7.06 8.52
N LYS A 83 0.87 -6.29 9.58
CA LYS A 83 0.81 -4.82 9.54
C LYS A 83 2.14 -4.20 9.12
N ILE A 84 3.27 -4.73 9.62
CA ILE A 84 4.61 -4.24 9.23
C ILE A 84 4.83 -4.40 7.72
N VAL A 85 4.53 -5.57 7.17
CA VAL A 85 4.69 -5.84 5.73
C VAL A 85 3.75 -4.96 4.91
N ARG A 86 2.50 -4.81 5.33
CA ARG A 86 1.51 -3.95 4.65
C ARG A 86 1.94 -2.49 4.58
N ASP A 87 2.45 -1.95 5.70
CA ASP A 87 2.94 -0.57 5.73
C ASP A 87 4.17 -0.41 4.83
N ALA A 88 5.12 -1.35 4.92
CA ALA A 88 6.34 -1.32 4.11
C ALA A 88 6.03 -1.37 2.60
N ASP A 89 5.17 -2.28 2.16
CA ASP A 89 4.72 -2.42 0.78
C ASP A 89 4.04 -1.14 0.28
N LYS A 90 3.09 -0.57 1.05
CA LYS A 90 2.44 0.68 0.68
C LYS A 90 3.42 1.84 0.58
N LEU A 91 4.33 1.98 1.54
CA LEU A 91 5.32 3.04 1.52
C LEU A 91 6.22 2.94 0.29
N ASP A 92 6.68 1.74 -0.05
CA ASP A 92 7.48 1.50 -1.25
C ASP A 92 6.71 1.87 -2.52
N ILE A 93 5.46 1.44 -2.67
CA ILE A 93 4.64 1.76 -3.83
C ILE A 93 4.38 3.28 -3.90
N ILE A 94 3.99 3.94 -2.80
CA ILE A 94 3.74 5.37 -2.79
C ILE A 94 5.02 6.14 -3.15
N GLU A 95 6.18 5.70 -2.70
CA GLU A 95 7.45 6.36 -2.97
C GLU A 95 7.93 6.14 -4.40
N THR A 96 7.90 4.90 -4.89
CA THR A 96 8.55 4.49 -6.14
C THR A 96 7.68 4.67 -7.37
N GLN A 97 6.35 4.56 -7.25
CA GLN A 97 5.48 4.82 -8.37
C GLN A 97 5.43 6.32 -8.70
N ILE A 98 6.26 6.72 -9.63
CA ILE A 98 6.25 8.06 -10.22
C ILE A 98 5.21 8.02 -11.34
N ASN A 99 4.01 8.51 -11.05
CA ASN A 99 3.02 8.69 -12.10
C ASN A 99 3.41 9.94 -12.88
N GLU A 100 3.88 9.76 -14.11
CA GLU A 100 3.98 10.86 -15.07
C GLU A 100 2.58 11.22 -15.54
N VAL A 101 1.92 12.12 -14.82
CA VAL A 101 0.65 12.67 -15.27
C VAL A 101 0.93 13.67 -16.39
N ASN A 102 0.67 13.23 -17.61
CA ASN A 102 0.88 14.04 -18.83
C ASN A 102 -0.36 14.87 -19.22
N SER A 103 -1.44 14.81 -18.43
CA SER A 103 -2.65 15.58 -18.69
C SER A 103 -2.44 17.06 -18.45
N GLU A 104 -2.79 17.91 -19.41
CA GLU A 104 -2.80 19.37 -19.29
C GLU A 104 -3.99 19.86 -18.45
N ASN A 105 -5.04 19.03 -18.32
CA ASN A 105 -6.29 19.36 -17.61
C ASN A 105 -6.63 18.23 -16.62
N ILE A 106 -6.01 18.25 -15.45
CA ILE A 106 -6.32 17.32 -14.37
C ILE A 106 -7.67 17.68 -13.75
N VAL A 107 -8.59 16.73 -13.74
CA VAL A 107 -9.89 16.84 -13.06
C VAL A 107 -9.86 16.02 -11.77
N ILE A 108 -10.16 16.66 -10.65
CA ILE A 108 -10.25 15.99 -9.36
C ILE A 108 -11.67 15.48 -9.15
N LYS A 109 -11.87 14.16 -9.19
CA LYS A 109 -13.18 13.52 -9.05
C LYS A 109 -13.72 13.65 -7.63
N ASP A 110 -14.97 14.05 -7.51
CA ASP A 110 -15.63 14.22 -6.20
C ASP A 110 -15.77 12.90 -5.43
N GLU A 111 -15.88 11.76 -6.12
CA GLU A 111 -15.94 10.42 -5.51
C GLU A 111 -14.66 10.08 -4.75
N LEU A 112 -13.49 10.42 -5.31
CA LEU A 112 -12.20 10.21 -4.68
C LEU A 112 -12.02 11.14 -3.48
N LEU A 113 -12.39 12.44 -3.64
CA LEU A 113 -12.37 13.40 -2.55
C LEU A 113 -13.25 12.96 -1.37
N LYS A 114 -14.48 12.50 -1.65
CA LYS A 114 -15.40 12.01 -0.62
C LYS A 114 -14.80 10.83 0.16
N SER A 115 -14.11 9.91 -0.52
CA SER A 115 -13.43 8.79 0.15
C SER A 115 -12.32 9.31 1.06
N ILE A 116 -11.46 10.21 0.57
CA ILE A 116 -10.36 10.76 1.36
C ILE A 116 -10.86 11.54 2.57
N TYR A 117 -11.88 12.41 2.42
CA TYR A 117 -12.44 13.15 3.54
C TYR A 117 -13.17 12.27 4.57
N LYS A 118 -13.62 11.07 4.17
CA LYS A 118 -14.15 10.06 5.09
C LYS A 118 -13.06 9.21 5.73
N LYS A 119 -11.79 9.49 5.43
CA LYS A 119 -10.63 8.68 5.88
C LYS A 119 -10.70 7.22 5.40
N GLU A 120 -11.19 7.04 4.17
CA GLU A 120 -11.33 5.73 3.51
C GLU A 120 -10.37 5.64 2.32
N ILE A 121 -9.92 4.40 2.01
CA ILE A 121 -9.16 4.15 0.79
C ILE A 121 -10.08 4.32 -0.42
N CYS A 122 -9.59 5.04 -1.43
CA CYS A 122 -10.29 5.16 -2.71
C CYS A 122 -10.41 3.81 -3.42
N LYS A 123 -11.60 3.51 -3.90
CA LYS A 123 -11.87 2.27 -4.64
C LYS A 123 -11.25 2.30 -6.04
N ASN A 124 -10.74 1.16 -6.51
CA ASN A 124 -10.19 1.02 -7.85
C ASN A 124 -11.20 1.39 -8.95
N ASP A 125 -12.47 1.10 -8.75
CA ASP A 125 -13.54 1.35 -9.71
C ASP A 125 -13.71 2.84 -10.08
N TYR A 126 -13.19 3.75 -9.23
CA TYR A 126 -13.19 5.19 -9.51
C TYR A 126 -11.91 5.69 -10.19
N CYS A 127 -10.90 4.82 -10.34
CA CYS A 127 -9.60 5.18 -10.90
C CYS A 127 -9.54 4.81 -12.38
N GLU A 128 -9.71 5.81 -13.24
CA GLU A 128 -9.67 5.66 -14.71
C GLU A 128 -8.42 6.31 -15.31
N THR A 129 -7.79 7.24 -14.59
CA THR A 129 -6.65 8.03 -15.05
C THR A 129 -5.46 7.91 -14.09
N GLU A 130 -4.28 8.37 -14.52
CA GLU A 130 -3.08 8.38 -13.70
C GLU A 130 -3.22 9.32 -12.49
N GLU A 131 -3.90 10.45 -12.66
CA GLU A 131 -4.22 11.36 -11.56
C GLU A 131 -5.16 10.74 -10.53
N ASP A 132 -6.13 9.93 -10.94
CA ASP A 132 -6.98 9.17 -10.05
C ASP A 132 -6.15 8.16 -9.24
N ALA A 133 -5.18 7.50 -9.89
CA ALA A 133 -4.26 6.58 -9.23
C ALA A 133 -3.38 7.31 -8.19
N VAL A 134 -2.93 8.54 -8.47
CA VAL A 134 -2.21 9.38 -7.49
C VAL A 134 -3.08 9.68 -6.28
N LEU A 135 -4.34 10.09 -6.48
CA LEU A 135 -5.28 10.37 -5.39
C LEU A 135 -5.56 9.10 -4.56
N ARG A 136 -5.69 7.96 -5.21
CA ARG A 136 -5.83 6.67 -4.53
C ARG A 136 -4.61 6.34 -3.68
N MET A 137 -3.39 6.54 -4.20
CA MET A 137 -2.17 6.32 -3.41
C MET A 137 -2.11 7.27 -2.20
N ILE A 138 -2.51 8.54 -2.35
CA ILE A 138 -2.64 9.48 -1.22
C ILE A 138 -3.60 8.92 -0.17
N SER A 139 -4.73 8.32 -0.57
CA SER A 139 -5.70 7.75 0.37
C SER A 139 -5.18 6.57 1.18
N TRP A 140 -4.07 5.94 0.78
CA TRP A 140 -3.47 4.81 1.53
C TRP A 140 -2.89 5.22 2.88
N ILE A 141 -2.72 6.51 3.16
CA ILE A 141 -2.37 6.99 4.50
C ILE A 141 -3.38 6.51 5.56
N PHE A 142 -4.64 6.30 5.19
CA PHE A 142 -5.68 5.82 6.10
C PHE A 142 -5.66 4.31 6.37
N ASP A 143 -4.76 3.56 5.73
CA ASP A 143 -4.52 2.13 5.99
C ASP A 143 -3.10 1.85 6.53
N LEU A 144 -2.36 2.88 6.90
CA LEU A 144 -1.09 2.73 7.62
C LEU A 144 -1.36 2.46 9.10
N ASN A 145 -0.50 1.65 9.70
CA ASN A 145 -0.71 1.10 11.02
C ASN A 145 0.22 1.65 12.10
N PHE A 146 1.36 2.25 11.72
CA PHE A 146 2.40 2.66 12.65
C PHE A 146 2.76 4.14 12.50
N ALA A 147 2.96 4.85 13.64
CA ALA A 147 3.41 6.24 13.64
C ALA A 147 4.70 6.44 12.84
N TYR A 148 5.62 5.46 12.84
CA TYR A 148 6.82 5.49 12.03
C TYR A 148 6.54 5.63 10.53
N SER A 149 5.49 5.02 10.02
CA SER A 149 5.10 5.09 8.60
C SER A 149 4.73 6.53 8.21
N TYR A 150 3.99 7.23 9.05
CA TYR A 150 3.66 8.65 8.83
C TYR A 150 4.87 9.56 8.94
N LYS A 151 5.75 9.29 9.92
CA LYS A 151 7.03 10.00 10.04
C LYS A 151 7.88 9.81 8.79
N TYR A 152 7.94 8.59 8.24
CA TYR A 152 8.67 8.29 7.00
C TYR A 152 8.13 9.08 5.81
N LEU A 153 6.80 9.11 5.62
CA LEU A 153 6.16 9.90 4.56
C LEU A 153 6.53 11.38 4.64
N LYS A 154 6.56 11.93 5.85
CA LYS A 154 6.88 13.34 6.12
C LYS A 154 8.36 13.64 5.87
N ASP A 155 9.27 12.89 6.50
CA ASP A 155 10.72 13.13 6.44
C ASP A 155 11.24 13.03 5.00
N ASN A 156 10.66 12.14 4.18
CA ASN A 156 11.03 11.94 2.78
C ASN A 156 10.19 12.77 1.80
N LYS A 157 9.29 13.63 2.28
CA LYS A 157 8.42 14.49 1.46
C LYS A 157 7.62 13.74 0.38
N ILE A 158 7.23 12.49 0.69
CA ILE A 158 6.62 11.59 -0.30
C ILE A 158 5.26 12.15 -0.75
N ILE A 159 4.43 12.57 0.21
CA ILE A 159 3.10 13.14 -0.07
C ILE A 159 3.21 14.47 -0.81
N GLU A 160 4.20 15.31 -0.48
CA GLU A 160 4.47 16.54 -1.23
C GLU A 160 4.74 16.26 -2.71
N ARG A 161 5.56 15.23 -3.00
CA ARG A 161 5.83 14.81 -4.38
C ARG A 161 4.54 14.37 -5.12
N LYS A 162 3.64 13.65 -4.45
CA LYS A 162 2.36 13.23 -5.03
C LYS A 162 1.43 14.43 -5.32
N PHE A 163 1.32 15.38 -4.40
CA PHE A 163 0.56 16.60 -4.66
C PHE A 163 1.14 17.45 -5.77
N ASN A 164 2.49 17.50 -5.90
CA ASN A 164 3.16 18.24 -6.97
C ASN A 164 2.75 17.75 -8.37
N VAL A 165 2.50 16.45 -8.53
CA VAL A 165 1.99 15.87 -9.79
C VAL A 165 0.61 16.43 -10.15
N LEU A 166 -0.24 16.69 -9.14
CA LEU A 166 -1.61 17.19 -9.31
C LEU A 166 -1.70 18.71 -9.49
N LYS A 167 -0.61 19.46 -9.33
CA LYS A 167 -0.60 20.94 -9.40
C LYS A 167 -1.00 21.54 -10.75
N ARG A 168 -1.11 20.72 -11.80
CA ARG A 168 -1.61 21.16 -13.11
C ARG A 168 -3.14 21.24 -13.20
N THR A 169 -3.87 20.80 -12.16
CA THR A 169 -5.32 20.92 -12.11
C THR A 169 -5.77 22.36 -12.17
N GLN A 170 -6.94 22.60 -12.77
CA GLN A 170 -7.63 23.88 -12.69
C GLN A 170 -8.39 24.05 -11.37
N ASP A 171 -8.69 22.95 -10.67
CA ASP A 171 -9.35 22.94 -9.36
C ASP A 171 -8.37 23.27 -8.22
N LYS A 172 -7.67 24.42 -8.32
CA LYS A 172 -6.61 24.80 -7.37
C LYS A 172 -7.10 24.85 -5.91
N GLN A 173 -8.32 25.34 -5.71
CA GLN A 173 -8.90 25.45 -4.38
C GLN A 173 -9.17 24.06 -3.79
N LYS A 174 -9.79 23.16 -4.55
CA LYS A 174 -10.03 21.77 -4.12
C LYS A 174 -8.72 21.06 -3.77
N LEU A 175 -7.69 21.24 -4.60
CA LEU A 175 -6.39 20.65 -4.35
C LEU A 175 -5.74 21.17 -3.08
N ALA A 176 -5.78 22.49 -2.83
CA ALA A 176 -5.22 23.10 -1.63
C ALA A 176 -5.92 22.64 -0.35
N GLU A 177 -7.27 22.60 -0.37
CA GLU A 177 -8.08 22.09 0.74
C GLU A 177 -7.78 20.62 1.04
N LEU A 178 -7.62 19.80 0.00
CA LEU A 178 -7.25 18.39 0.13
C LEU A 178 -5.83 18.22 0.71
N GLU A 179 -4.88 19.01 0.22
CA GLU A 179 -3.50 18.98 0.67
C GLU A 179 -3.41 19.34 2.16
N GLU A 180 -4.08 20.40 2.59
CA GLU A 180 -4.16 20.81 4.00
C GLU A 180 -4.80 19.71 4.88
N PHE A 181 -5.91 19.11 4.42
CA PHE A 181 -6.57 18.02 5.12
C PHE A 181 -5.61 16.83 5.31
N VAL A 182 -4.96 16.36 4.24
CA VAL A 182 -4.06 15.21 4.28
C VAL A 182 -2.86 15.45 5.20
N TYR A 183 -2.25 16.64 5.15
CA TYR A 183 -1.14 16.95 6.05
C TYR A 183 -1.56 17.01 7.51
N ARG A 184 -2.72 17.55 7.83
CA ARG A 184 -3.26 17.53 9.19
C ARG A 184 -3.44 16.10 9.69
N GLU A 185 -4.02 15.21 8.89
CA GLU A 185 -4.19 13.80 9.27
C GLU A 185 -2.85 13.10 9.52
N ILE A 186 -1.85 13.34 8.67
CA ILE A 186 -0.50 12.79 8.86
C ILE A 186 0.12 13.28 10.17
N GLU A 187 -0.03 14.56 10.51
CA GLU A 187 0.48 15.11 11.77
C GLU A 187 -0.21 14.48 12.98
N GLU A 188 -1.55 14.36 12.96
CA GLU A 188 -2.31 13.71 14.03
C GLU A 188 -1.86 12.27 14.27
N MET A 189 -1.69 11.49 13.20
CA MET A 189 -1.30 10.08 13.28
C MET A 189 0.18 9.87 13.62
N ASN A 190 1.04 10.84 13.35
CA ASN A 190 2.45 10.78 13.73
C ASN A 190 2.67 11.02 15.25
N LEU A 191 1.69 11.60 15.94
CA LEU A 191 1.72 11.89 17.38
C LEU A 191 1.16 10.76 18.24
N CYS A 192 0.45 9.79 17.65
CA CYS A 192 -0.13 8.62 18.32
C CYS A 192 0.82 7.43 18.32
#